data_c9cf999cd7d01b86b047b5bff02fcc3c
#
_entry.id   c9cf999cd7d01b86b047b5bff02fcc3c
#
_cell.length_a   1.000
_cell.length_b   1.000
_cell.length_c   1.000
_cell.angle_alpha   90.00
_cell.angle_beta   90.00
_cell.angle_gamma   90.00
#
_symmetry.space_group_name_H-M   'P 1'
#
loop_
_entity.id
_entity.type
_entity.pdbx_description
1 polymer ?
#
loop_
_entity_poly.entity_id
_entity_poly.type
_entity_poly.pdbx_seq_one_letter_code
_entity_poly.pdbx_strand_id
1 'polypeptide(L)'
;MILSKVKYILVALMASISATAQVNEVQSSKWTLTPQVGYTMGGMTPIPMVPEIRKINEFKPLHGLSLGLDLSYQVDKDWQLKGGLQYFNRGMKTEAQVKGYHMTVKQGGNSLRGYFTGHNHSEAEQSGFALPLQVEWQATKHFSITTGPVFEYYVQRNFSGSVTDGYLRVDVPTGNKVLFGAMGENSPTYDFSNDMSRFGLGWQLGLAYRFATKWQAYALGRYIFTNTFEPKFETINMRLHPVYLTLGLAYQIKL
;
A
#
# COMPACT_ATOMS: atom_id res chain seq x y z
N MET A 1 12.57 15.99 17.74
CA MET A 1 12.89 15.22 18.95
C MET A 1 12.44 13.75 18.91
N ILE A 2 11.41 13.38 18.13
CA ILE A 2 10.92 12.00 17.98
C ILE A 2 11.82 11.17 17.04
N LEU A 3 12.31 11.75 15.93
CA LEU A 3 13.16 11.05 14.96
C LEU A 3 14.53 10.60 15.53
N SER A 4 15.09 11.31 16.53
CA SER A 4 16.36 10.89 17.12
C SER A 4 16.19 9.66 18.03
N LYS A 5 15.07 9.54 18.73
CA LYS A 5 14.78 8.38 19.59
C LYS A 5 14.53 7.10 18.80
N VAL A 6 13.91 7.20 17.60
CA VAL A 6 13.69 6.04 16.71
C VAL A 6 15.01 5.46 16.18
N LYS A 7 16.03 6.29 15.90
CA LYS A 7 17.36 5.83 15.48
C LYS A 7 18.04 4.99 16.58
N TYR A 8 17.93 5.38 17.84
CA TYR A 8 18.54 4.63 18.95
C TYR A 8 17.82 3.32 19.27
N ILE A 9 16.50 3.25 19.07
CA ILE A 9 15.71 2.03 19.24
C ILE A 9 16.07 1.01 18.14
N LEU A 10 16.21 1.44 16.89
CA LEU A 10 16.63 0.57 15.78
C LEU A 10 18.06 0.04 15.97
N VAL A 11 19.00 0.87 16.43
CA VAL A 11 20.38 0.45 16.72
C VAL A 11 20.42 -0.47 17.93
N ALA A 12 19.64 -0.22 18.97
CA ALA A 12 19.55 -1.09 20.14
C ALA A 12 18.91 -2.45 19.83
N LEU A 13 17.89 -2.51 18.95
CA LEU A 13 17.33 -3.78 18.49
C LEU A 13 18.33 -4.59 17.65
N MET A 14 19.14 -3.94 16.81
CA MET A 14 20.19 -4.62 16.04
C MET A 14 21.36 -5.10 16.92
N ALA A 15 21.70 -4.37 17.99
CA ALA A 15 22.77 -4.75 18.91
C ALA A 15 22.37 -5.91 19.84
N SER A 16 21.11 -6.01 20.25
CA SER A 16 20.63 -7.09 21.11
C SER A 16 20.53 -8.45 20.40
N ILE A 17 20.38 -8.45 19.07
CA ILE A 17 20.35 -9.68 18.26
C ILE A 17 21.75 -10.31 18.12
N SER A 18 22.82 -9.52 18.29
CA SER A 18 24.20 -10.00 18.16
C SER A 18 24.75 -10.73 19.40
N ALA A 19 24.09 -10.65 20.55
CA ALA A 19 24.64 -11.10 21.84
C ALA A 19 24.30 -12.55 22.21
N THR A 20 23.49 -13.29 21.43
CA THR A 20 23.05 -14.65 21.80
C THR A 20 23.58 -15.76 20.89
N ALA A 21 24.57 -15.49 20.04
CA ALA A 21 25.15 -16.51 19.18
C ALA A 21 26.37 -17.17 19.84
N GLN A 22 26.19 -17.91 20.94
CA GLN A 22 27.15 -18.94 21.35
C GLN A 22 26.77 -20.27 20.74
N VAL A 23 27.69 -20.77 19.95
CA VAL A 23 27.59 -21.91 19.04
C VAL A 23 27.73 -23.22 19.82
N ASN A 24 26.71 -24.07 19.78
CA ASN A 24 26.86 -25.51 19.82
C ASN A 24 26.74 -26.05 18.42
N GLU A 25 27.49 -27.06 18.03
CA GLU A 25 27.46 -27.72 16.73
C GLU A 25 26.00 -28.05 16.32
N VAL A 26 25.51 -27.36 15.32
CA VAL A 26 24.09 -27.30 14.99
C VAL A 26 23.83 -28.29 13.88
N GLN A 27 23.07 -29.32 14.19
CA GLN A 27 22.11 -29.88 13.25
C GLN A 27 21.48 -28.73 12.49
N SER A 28 21.74 -28.61 11.18
CA SER A 28 21.36 -27.40 10.41
C SER A 28 19.85 -27.20 10.52
N SER A 29 19.44 -26.25 11.36
CA SER A 29 18.04 -25.94 11.58
C SER A 29 17.38 -25.60 10.25
N LYS A 30 16.22 -26.20 9.99
CA LYS A 30 15.39 -25.91 8.82
C LYS A 30 14.68 -24.56 8.90
N TRP A 31 14.78 -23.87 10.04
CA TRP A 31 14.11 -22.62 10.31
C TRP A 31 15.04 -21.43 10.11
N THR A 32 14.52 -20.39 9.47
CA THR A 32 15.23 -19.12 9.27
C THR A 32 14.32 -17.98 9.64
N LEU A 33 14.79 -17.07 10.48
CA LEU A 33 14.13 -15.81 10.83
C LEU A 33 14.73 -14.70 9.95
N THR A 34 13.86 -13.86 9.35
CA THR A 34 14.29 -12.85 8.39
C THR A 34 13.65 -11.51 8.71
N PRO A 35 14.28 -10.67 9.55
CA PRO A 35 13.92 -9.25 9.65
C PRO A 35 14.17 -8.53 8.33
N GLN A 36 13.26 -7.61 7.98
CA GLN A 36 13.33 -6.85 6.72
C GLN A 36 12.85 -5.42 6.88
N VAL A 37 13.44 -4.54 6.09
CA VAL A 37 13.06 -3.13 5.97
C VAL A 37 12.98 -2.76 4.50
N GLY A 38 11.98 -2.00 4.12
CA GLY A 38 11.79 -1.60 2.74
C GLY A 38 11.12 -0.25 2.58
N TYR A 39 11.29 0.31 1.39
CA TYR A 39 10.60 1.49 0.91
C TYR A 39 9.49 1.04 -0.04
N THR A 40 8.26 1.48 0.25
CA THR A 40 7.07 1.12 -0.53
C THR A 40 6.60 2.30 -1.36
N MET A 41 6.35 2.06 -2.64
CA MET A 41 5.79 3.01 -3.58
C MET A 41 4.65 2.38 -4.35
N GLY A 42 3.69 3.20 -4.79
CA GLY A 42 2.51 2.73 -5.52
C GLY A 42 1.28 3.53 -5.16
N GLY A 43 0.11 2.97 -5.39
CA GLY A 43 -1.15 3.66 -5.12
C GLY A 43 -2.37 2.78 -5.24
N MET A 44 -3.53 3.40 -5.11
CA MET A 44 -4.83 2.81 -5.37
C MET A 44 -5.25 3.17 -6.78
N THR A 45 -5.50 2.17 -7.61
CA THR A 45 -5.85 2.37 -9.01
C THR A 45 -7.20 1.74 -9.34
N PRO A 46 -8.02 2.39 -10.19
CA PRO A 46 -9.23 1.77 -10.70
C PRO A 46 -8.85 0.63 -11.66
N ILE A 47 -9.40 -0.55 -11.41
CA ILE A 47 -9.24 -1.72 -12.28
C ILE A 47 -10.62 -2.36 -12.48
N PRO A 48 -11.16 -2.31 -13.71
CA PRO A 48 -10.63 -1.65 -14.90
C PRO A 48 -10.65 -0.12 -14.80
N MET A 49 -9.85 0.56 -15.63
CA MET A 49 -9.90 2.02 -15.74
C MET A 49 -11.28 2.45 -16.25
N VAL A 50 -11.87 3.44 -15.56
CA VAL A 50 -13.22 3.92 -15.90
C VAL A 50 -13.16 5.05 -16.92
N PRO A 51 -14.12 5.12 -17.87
CA PRO A 51 -14.12 6.11 -18.95
C PRO A 51 -14.30 7.56 -18.47
N GLU A 52 -14.78 7.77 -17.25
CA GLU A 52 -14.94 9.09 -16.63
C GLU A 52 -13.58 9.74 -16.33
N ILE A 53 -12.51 8.97 -16.12
CA ILE A 53 -11.14 9.48 -15.98
C ILE A 53 -10.58 9.70 -17.38
N ARG A 54 -10.43 10.96 -17.77
CA ARG A 54 -9.95 11.35 -19.11
C ARG A 54 -8.45 11.43 -19.20
N LYS A 55 -7.81 11.86 -18.12
CA LYS A 55 -6.36 12.03 -18.05
C LYS A 55 -5.91 12.04 -16.61
N ILE A 56 -4.81 11.37 -16.31
CA ILE A 56 -4.06 11.53 -15.06
C ILE A 56 -2.99 12.58 -15.34
N ASN A 57 -3.11 13.74 -14.71
CA ASN A 57 -2.17 14.85 -14.87
C ASN A 57 -0.94 14.63 -13.99
N GLU A 58 -1.17 14.17 -12.75
CA GLU A 58 -0.12 13.90 -11.79
C GLU A 58 -0.42 12.63 -10.99
N PHE A 59 0.60 11.82 -10.78
CA PHE A 59 0.61 10.72 -9.84
C PHE A 59 1.89 10.80 -9.01
N LYS A 60 1.74 10.97 -7.70
CA LYS A 60 2.86 11.09 -6.76
C LYS A 60 2.71 10.07 -5.64
N PRO A 61 3.51 8.99 -5.64
CA PRO A 61 3.59 8.10 -4.49
C PRO A 61 4.10 8.88 -3.28
N LEU A 62 3.46 8.74 -2.14
CA LEU A 62 3.97 9.23 -0.87
C LEU A 62 5.01 8.25 -0.33
N HIS A 63 5.90 8.78 0.52
CA HIS A 63 6.94 7.97 1.13
C HIS A 63 6.34 6.86 2.01
N GLY A 64 6.62 5.61 1.66
CA GLY A 64 6.14 4.43 2.35
C GLY A 64 7.27 3.68 3.05
N LEU A 65 7.03 3.23 4.28
CA LEU A 65 7.93 2.37 5.05
C LEU A 65 7.29 0.99 5.20
N SER A 66 8.08 -0.05 5.02
CA SER A 66 7.72 -1.43 5.36
C SER A 66 8.75 -2.00 6.32
N LEU A 67 8.27 -2.55 7.43
CA LEU A 67 9.07 -3.27 8.41
C LEU A 67 8.47 -4.66 8.57
N GLY A 68 9.27 -5.71 8.47
CA GLY A 68 8.75 -7.06 8.51
C GLY A 68 9.66 -8.04 9.24
N LEU A 69 9.04 -9.12 9.68
CA LEU A 69 9.70 -10.27 10.26
C LEU A 69 9.07 -11.53 9.66
N ASP A 70 9.82 -12.24 8.84
CA ASP A 70 9.39 -13.50 8.22
C ASP A 70 10.06 -14.69 8.92
N LEU A 71 9.30 -15.75 9.11
CA LEU A 71 9.78 -17.07 9.53
C LEU A 71 9.67 -18.01 8.33
N SER A 72 10.78 -18.64 7.95
CA SER A 72 10.85 -19.56 6.82
C SER A 72 11.18 -20.98 7.29
N TYR A 73 10.55 -21.96 6.68
CA TYR A 73 10.82 -23.38 6.87
C TYR A 73 11.35 -24.00 5.58
N GLN A 74 12.55 -24.57 5.61
CA GLN A 74 13.16 -25.25 4.49
C GLN A 74 12.50 -26.61 4.26
N VAL A 75 11.74 -26.74 3.18
CA VAL A 75 11.07 -27.99 2.78
C VAL A 75 12.08 -28.93 2.16
N ASP A 76 12.79 -28.44 1.13
CA ASP A 76 13.91 -29.11 0.50
C ASP A 76 15.02 -28.10 0.13
N LYS A 77 16.04 -28.52 -0.65
CA LYS A 77 17.18 -27.66 -1.01
C LYS A 77 16.81 -26.37 -1.77
N ASP A 78 15.70 -26.38 -2.50
CA ASP A 78 15.31 -25.30 -3.41
C ASP A 78 14.02 -24.59 -2.98
N TRP A 79 13.23 -25.18 -2.04
CA TRP A 79 11.91 -24.68 -1.66
C TRP A 79 11.79 -24.37 -0.18
N GLN A 80 11.20 -23.23 0.12
CA GLN A 80 10.88 -22.77 1.49
C GLN A 80 9.42 -22.34 1.58
N LEU A 81 8.80 -22.61 2.71
CA LEU A 81 7.53 -21.98 3.12
C LEU A 81 7.86 -20.79 4.02
N LYS A 82 7.22 -19.64 3.77
CA LYS A 82 7.41 -18.42 4.54
C LYS A 82 6.09 -17.89 5.05
N GLY A 83 6.08 -17.49 6.30
CA GLY A 83 5.00 -16.71 6.88
C GLY A 83 5.59 -15.57 7.70
N GLY A 84 4.88 -14.46 7.85
CA GLY A 84 5.43 -13.33 8.55
C GLY A 84 4.41 -12.33 9.05
N LEU A 85 4.92 -11.32 9.73
CA LEU A 85 4.19 -10.12 10.11
C LEU A 85 4.94 -8.91 9.60
N GLN A 86 4.22 -8.04 8.87
CA GLN A 86 4.79 -6.83 8.28
C GLN A 86 3.93 -5.63 8.66
N TYR A 87 4.56 -4.60 9.20
CA TYR A 87 3.98 -3.27 9.30
C TYR A 87 4.25 -2.50 8.00
N PHE A 88 3.28 -1.75 7.53
CA PHE A 88 3.43 -0.87 6.39
C PHE A 88 2.77 0.49 6.63
N ASN A 89 3.35 1.50 6.02
CA ASN A 89 2.76 2.81 5.81
C ASN A 89 2.97 3.16 4.33
N ARG A 90 1.92 3.64 3.66
CA ARG A 90 1.95 3.94 2.23
C ARG A 90 0.85 4.92 1.84
N GLY A 91 1.05 5.66 0.76
CA GLY A 91 0.05 6.60 0.28
C GLY A 91 0.35 7.12 -1.11
N MET A 92 -0.57 7.94 -1.63
CA MET A 92 -0.44 8.60 -2.92
C MET A 92 -1.18 9.93 -2.94
N LYS A 93 -0.76 10.80 -3.86
CA LYS A 93 -1.54 11.95 -4.34
C LYS A 93 -1.73 11.80 -5.84
N THR A 94 -2.93 12.14 -6.30
CA THR A 94 -3.28 12.04 -7.72
C THR A 94 -4.08 13.27 -8.12
N GLU A 95 -3.73 13.84 -9.27
CA GLU A 95 -4.55 14.80 -9.97
C GLU A 95 -5.05 14.18 -11.28
N ALA A 96 -6.36 14.18 -11.48
CA ALA A 96 -6.98 13.63 -12.68
C ALA A 96 -8.02 14.59 -13.25
N GLN A 97 -8.04 14.69 -14.57
CA GLN A 97 -9.14 15.31 -15.30
C GLN A 97 -10.26 14.30 -15.49
N VAL A 98 -11.44 14.63 -14.99
CA VAL A 98 -12.61 13.75 -15.04
C VAL A 98 -13.77 14.42 -15.78
N LYS A 99 -14.66 13.59 -16.37
CA LYS A 99 -15.86 14.05 -17.04
C LYS A 99 -17.05 13.16 -16.69
N GLY A 100 -18.10 13.79 -16.13
CA GLY A 100 -19.32 13.07 -15.74
C GLY A 100 -19.08 12.10 -14.58
N TYR A 101 -18.11 12.39 -13.72
CA TYR A 101 -17.74 11.54 -12.60
C TYR A 101 -18.76 11.66 -11.48
N HIS A 102 -19.46 10.56 -11.14
CA HIS A 102 -20.46 10.55 -10.08
C HIS A 102 -19.79 10.62 -8.72
N MET A 103 -20.11 11.63 -7.92
CA MET A 103 -19.55 11.82 -6.60
C MET A 103 -20.43 12.70 -5.70
N THR A 104 -20.09 12.70 -4.41
CA THR A 104 -20.66 13.62 -3.43
C THR A 104 -19.55 14.50 -2.88
N VAL A 105 -19.74 15.81 -2.92
CA VAL A 105 -18.79 16.80 -2.39
C VAL A 105 -19.45 17.65 -1.32
N LYS A 106 -18.65 18.24 -0.43
CA LYS A 106 -19.09 19.18 0.61
C LYS A 106 -18.63 20.59 0.27
N GLN A 107 -19.54 21.53 0.32
CA GLN A 107 -19.27 22.97 0.11
C GLN A 107 -20.07 23.80 1.08
N GLY A 108 -19.41 24.65 1.89
CA GLY A 108 -20.09 25.56 2.84
C GLY A 108 -21.01 24.85 3.83
N GLY A 109 -20.70 23.63 4.23
CA GLY A 109 -21.54 22.81 5.10
C GLY A 109 -22.65 22.01 4.41
N ASN A 110 -22.91 22.25 3.13
CA ASN A 110 -23.89 21.51 2.34
C ASN A 110 -23.23 20.36 1.58
N SER A 111 -23.99 19.26 1.40
CA SER A 111 -23.58 18.11 0.60
C SER A 111 -24.23 18.20 -0.77
N LEU A 112 -23.44 18.14 -1.83
CA LEU A 112 -23.89 18.13 -3.23
C LEU A 112 -23.52 16.81 -3.87
N ARG A 113 -24.53 16.07 -4.37
CA ARG A 113 -24.37 14.82 -5.12
C ARG A 113 -24.62 15.07 -6.58
N GLY A 114 -23.83 14.47 -7.46
CA GLY A 114 -24.07 14.61 -8.90
C GLY A 114 -22.88 14.18 -9.75
N TYR A 115 -22.86 14.70 -10.98
CA TYR A 115 -21.90 14.37 -12.01
C TYR A 115 -20.90 15.50 -12.21
N PHE A 116 -19.68 15.30 -11.73
CA PHE A 116 -18.62 16.29 -11.80
C PHE A 116 -17.83 16.19 -13.10
N THR A 117 -17.48 17.35 -13.65
CA THR A 117 -16.53 17.50 -14.78
C THR A 117 -15.53 18.60 -14.42
N GLY A 118 -14.23 18.28 -14.41
CA GLY A 118 -13.17 19.20 -14.00
C GLY A 118 -11.93 18.45 -13.50
N HIS A 119 -11.17 19.07 -12.61
CA HIS A 119 -10.00 18.49 -12.00
C HIS A 119 -10.33 17.90 -10.62
N ASN A 120 -9.93 16.66 -10.41
CA ASN A 120 -10.09 15.94 -9.14
C ASN A 120 -8.71 15.69 -8.53
N HIS A 121 -8.49 16.23 -7.33
CA HIS A 121 -7.29 16.04 -6.54
C HIS A 121 -7.61 15.07 -5.41
N SER A 122 -6.94 13.92 -5.38
CA SER A 122 -7.14 12.88 -4.37
C SER A 122 -5.86 12.64 -3.60
N GLU A 123 -6.00 12.45 -2.29
CA GLU A 123 -4.95 11.98 -1.41
C GLU A 123 -5.44 10.76 -0.66
N ALA A 124 -4.62 9.70 -0.68
CA ALA A 124 -4.94 8.46 -0.01
C ALA A 124 -3.74 7.95 0.79
N GLU A 125 -3.98 7.56 2.04
CA GLU A 125 -2.98 7.00 2.94
C GLU A 125 -3.53 5.79 3.66
N GLN A 126 -2.68 4.79 3.84
CA GLN A 126 -2.98 3.59 4.63
C GLN A 126 -1.77 3.19 5.44
N SER A 127 -2.00 2.82 6.70
CA SER A 127 -1.02 2.08 7.49
C SER A 127 -1.68 0.91 8.21
N GLY A 128 -0.90 -0.13 8.45
CA GLY A 128 -1.45 -1.34 9.07
C GLY A 128 -0.46 -2.49 9.11
N PHE A 129 -1.02 -3.69 9.24
CA PHE A 129 -0.27 -4.93 9.31
C PHE A 129 -0.65 -5.86 8.17
N ALA A 130 0.34 -6.59 7.66
CA ALA A 130 0.16 -7.62 6.65
C ALA A 130 0.66 -8.96 7.19
N LEU A 131 -0.08 -10.02 6.88
CA LEU A 131 0.24 -11.42 7.16
C LEU A 131 0.45 -12.13 5.80
N PRO A 132 1.68 -12.18 5.27
CA PRO A 132 2.00 -12.93 4.08
C PRO A 132 2.13 -14.42 4.38
N LEU A 133 1.64 -15.25 3.46
CA LEU A 133 1.89 -16.68 3.41
C LEU A 133 2.47 -16.99 2.03
N GLN A 134 3.70 -17.48 1.97
CA GLN A 134 4.45 -17.51 0.73
C GLN A 134 5.17 -18.84 0.53
N VAL A 135 5.38 -19.16 -0.73
CA VAL A 135 6.35 -20.15 -1.16
C VAL A 135 7.53 -19.40 -1.78
N GLU A 136 8.75 -19.73 -1.37
CA GLU A 136 9.98 -19.23 -1.97
C GLU A 136 10.69 -20.37 -2.72
N TRP A 137 11.05 -20.09 -3.97
CA TRP A 137 11.88 -20.95 -4.79
C TRP A 137 13.26 -20.33 -4.96
N GLN A 138 14.29 -21.08 -4.56
CA GLN A 138 15.69 -20.72 -4.73
C GLN A 138 16.14 -21.08 -6.15
N ALA A 139 15.95 -20.16 -7.10
CA ALA A 139 16.26 -20.40 -8.51
C ALA A 139 17.77 -20.57 -8.77
N THR A 140 18.62 -19.86 -8.01
CA THR A 140 20.07 -20.00 -8.02
C THR A 140 20.64 -19.76 -6.61
N LYS A 141 21.95 -19.90 -6.41
CA LYS A 141 22.59 -19.59 -5.12
C LYS A 141 22.36 -18.14 -4.63
N HIS A 142 22.06 -17.24 -5.57
CA HIS A 142 21.91 -15.80 -5.27
C HIS A 142 20.48 -15.30 -5.47
N PHE A 143 19.68 -15.89 -6.36
CA PHE A 143 18.35 -15.43 -6.68
C PHE A 143 17.27 -16.35 -6.15
N SER A 144 16.27 -15.77 -5.53
CA SER A 144 15.03 -16.45 -5.17
C SER A 144 13.79 -15.69 -5.64
N ILE A 145 12.72 -16.44 -5.88
CA ILE A 145 11.40 -15.96 -6.27
C ILE A 145 10.43 -16.35 -5.15
N THR A 146 9.64 -15.39 -4.70
CA THR A 146 8.67 -15.61 -3.64
C THR A 146 7.29 -15.26 -4.15
N THR A 147 6.28 -16.07 -3.87
CA THR A 147 4.90 -15.77 -4.24
C THR A 147 3.91 -16.34 -3.23
N GLY A 148 2.75 -15.71 -3.11
CA GLY A 148 1.68 -16.20 -2.25
C GLY A 148 0.66 -15.14 -1.86
N PRO A 149 -0.41 -15.56 -1.18
CA PRO A 149 -1.44 -14.67 -0.66
C PRO A 149 -0.93 -13.78 0.46
N VAL A 150 -1.59 -12.65 0.62
CA VAL A 150 -1.35 -11.69 1.70
C VAL A 150 -2.68 -11.19 2.24
N PHE A 151 -2.81 -11.18 3.57
CA PHE A 151 -3.90 -10.54 4.29
C PHE A 151 -3.40 -9.23 4.88
N GLU A 152 -4.19 -8.17 4.73
CA GLU A 152 -3.88 -6.86 5.30
C GLU A 152 -4.97 -6.42 6.26
N TYR A 153 -4.56 -5.82 7.37
CA TYR A 153 -5.43 -5.12 8.31
C TYR A 153 -4.99 -3.65 8.39
N TYR A 154 -5.91 -2.74 8.03
CA TYR A 154 -5.65 -1.30 7.98
C TYR A 154 -6.03 -0.64 9.31
N VAL A 155 -5.03 -0.13 10.02
CA VAL A 155 -5.19 0.61 11.28
C VAL A 155 -5.56 2.06 10.99
N GLN A 156 -4.82 2.71 10.09
CA GLN A 156 -5.11 4.06 9.62
C GLN A 156 -5.51 4.01 8.15
N ARG A 157 -6.51 4.79 7.81
CA ARG A 157 -7.09 4.88 6.47
C ARG A 157 -7.51 6.31 6.24
N ASN A 158 -7.01 6.92 5.19
CA ASN A 158 -7.39 8.25 4.76
C ASN A 158 -7.64 8.22 3.25
N PHE A 159 -8.78 8.76 2.84
CA PHE A 159 -9.09 9.01 1.44
C PHE A 159 -9.87 10.31 1.36
N SER A 160 -9.20 11.38 1.00
CA SER A 160 -9.78 12.71 0.92
C SER A 160 -9.36 13.41 -0.36
N GLY A 161 -10.02 14.51 -0.68
CA GLY A 161 -9.66 15.30 -1.84
C GLY A 161 -10.50 16.54 -2.03
N SER A 162 -10.25 17.19 -3.17
CA SER A 162 -10.97 18.38 -3.60
C SER A 162 -11.18 18.36 -5.11
N VAL A 163 -12.18 19.12 -5.55
CA VAL A 163 -12.47 19.30 -6.97
C VAL A 163 -12.36 20.78 -7.36
N THR A 164 -11.77 21.03 -8.52
CA THR A 164 -11.48 22.39 -9.01
C THR A 164 -11.76 22.54 -10.49
N ASP A 165 -11.80 23.79 -10.94
CA ASP A 165 -11.85 24.17 -12.36
C ASP A 165 -12.89 23.40 -13.17
N GLY A 166 -14.13 23.38 -12.64
CA GLY A 166 -15.14 22.56 -13.25
C GLY A 166 -16.57 22.89 -12.83
N TYR A 167 -17.43 21.92 -12.98
CA TYR A 167 -18.82 22.01 -12.59
C TYR A 167 -19.38 20.65 -12.17
N LEU A 168 -20.37 20.70 -11.27
CA LEU A 168 -21.18 19.55 -10.92
C LEU A 168 -22.60 19.73 -11.43
N ARG A 169 -23.16 18.71 -12.06
CA ARG A 169 -24.58 18.62 -12.37
C ARG A 169 -25.30 17.84 -11.28
N VAL A 170 -26.22 18.52 -10.60
CA VAL A 170 -26.88 17.98 -9.42
C VAL A 170 -27.80 16.84 -9.80
N ASP A 171 -27.71 15.74 -9.06
CA ASP A 171 -28.51 14.51 -9.12
C ASP A 171 -28.46 13.75 -10.47
N VAL A 172 -28.67 14.42 -11.59
CA VAL A 172 -28.73 13.81 -12.93
C VAL A 172 -27.79 14.48 -13.92
N PRO A 173 -27.33 13.80 -14.98
CA PRO A 173 -26.38 14.36 -15.97
C PRO A 173 -26.83 15.64 -16.66
N THR A 174 -28.12 15.91 -16.66
CA THR A 174 -28.76 17.12 -17.22
C THR A 174 -29.23 18.11 -16.17
N GLY A 175 -28.94 17.83 -14.88
CA GLY A 175 -29.37 18.64 -13.73
C GLY A 175 -28.75 20.04 -13.68
N ASN A 176 -29.17 20.81 -12.69
CA ASN A 176 -28.65 22.16 -12.45
C ASN A 176 -27.11 22.14 -12.32
N LYS A 177 -26.49 23.14 -12.95
CA LYS A 177 -25.04 23.26 -13.02
C LYS A 177 -24.53 24.16 -11.90
N VAL A 178 -23.70 23.62 -11.03
CA VAL A 178 -22.96 24.36 -9.98
C VAL A 178 -21.51 24.48 -10.44
N LEU A 179 -20.99 25.70 -10.50
CA LEU A 179 -19.62 25.99 -10.96
C LEU A 179 -18.66 25.95 -9.76
N PHE A 180 -17.48 25.42 -9.96
CA PHE A 180 -16.37 25.40 -9.00
C PHE A 180 -15.18 26.16 -9.56
N GLY A 181 -14.57 26.99 -8.71
CA GLY A 181 -13.41 27.80 -9.09
C GLY A 181 -12.07 27.06 -8.96
N ALA A 182 -11.00 27.84 -9.04
CA ALA A 182 -9.63 27.37 -8.85
C ALA A 182 -9.38 26.87 -7.43
N MET A 183 -8.28 26.15 -7.23
CA MET A 183 -7.90 25.62 -5.93
C MET A 183 -7.78 26.74 -4.88
N GLY A 184 -8.46 26.59 -3.75
CA GLY A 184 -8.50 27.58 -2.67
C GLY A 184 -9.64 28.58 -2.75
N GLU A 185 -10.31 28.75 -3.90
CA GLU A 185 -11.49 29.60 -4.06
C GLU A 185 -12.75 28.74 -4.19
N ASN A 186 -13.48 28.53 -3.08
CA ASN A 186 -14.70 27.71 -3.05
C ASN A 186 -14.54 26.29 -3.64
N SER A 187 -13.38 25.68 -3.44
CA SER A 187 -13.13 24.31 -3.88
C SER A 187 -13.87 23.33 -2.98
N PRO A 188 -14.89 22.61 -3.46
CA PRO A 188 -15.54 21.58 -2.66
C PRO A 188 -14.58 20.46 -2.33
N THR A 189 -14.74 19.91 -1.14
CA THR A 189 -13.92 18.80 -0.63
C THR A 189 -14.77 17.55 -0.43
N TYR A 190 -14.10 16.42 -0.35
CA TYR A 190 -14.70 15.15 0.05
C TYR A 190 -13.76 14.38 0.99
N ASP A 191 -14.36 13.56 1.84
CA ASP A 191 -13.65 12.67 2.76
C ASP A 191 -14.41 11.35 2.85
N PHE A 192 -13.79 10.29 2.38
CA PHE A 192 -14.31 8.93 2.35
C PHE A 192 -13.51 7.97 3.23
N SER A 193 -12.72 8.52 4.16
CA SER A 193 -11.85 7.75 5.05
C SER A 193 -12.62 6.73 5.88
N ASN A 194 -13.84 7.08 6.32
CA ASN A 194 -14.70 6.20 7.12
C ASN A 194 -15.33 5.06 6.30
N ASP A 195 -15.40 5.23 4.98
CA ASP A 195 -15.98 4.25 4.05
C ASP A 195 -14.93 3.27 3.48
N MET A 196 -13.67 3.43 3.87
CA MET A 196 -12.61 2.53 3.46
C MET A 196 -12.68 1.19 4.21
N SER A 197 -12.46 0.10 3.49
CA SER A 197 -12.36 -1.26 4.04
C SER A 197 -11.25 -1.38 5.08
N ARG A 198 -11.49 -2.15 6.15
CA ARG A 198 -10.49 -2.45 7.20
C ARG A 198 -9.59 -3.63 6.86
N PHE A 199 -10.00 -4.46 5.91
CA PHE A 199 -9.29 -5.67 5.53
C PHE A 199 -8.99 -5.68 4.04
N GLY A 200 -7.84 -6.24 3.70
CA GLY A 200 -7.39 -6.48 2.34
C GLY A 200 -6.99 -7.93 2.14
N LEU A 201 -7.37 -8.51 1.01
CA LEU A 201 -6.88 -9.79 0.53
C LEU A 201 -6.22 -9.57 -0.82
N GLY A 202 -5.01 -10.06 -0.98
CA GLY A 202 -4.25 -9.89 -2.20
C GLY A 202 -3.27 -11.01 -2.47
N TRP A 203 -2.46 -10.77 -3.49
CA TRP A 203 -1.37 -11.63 -3.88
C TRP A 203 -0.09 -10.83 -3.99
N GLN A 204 1.04 -11.48 -3.74
CA GLN A 204 2.34 -10.85 -3.88
C GLN A 204 3.32 -11.75 -4.63
N LEU A 205 4.21 -11.08 -5.35
CA LEU A 205 5.31 -11.68 -6.09
C LEU A 205 6.59 -10.91 -5.75
N GLY A 206 7.61 -11.63 -5.30
CA GLY A 206 8.88 -11.06 -4.90
C GLY A 206 10.06 -11.69 -5.62
N LEU A 207 11.09 -10.89 -5.79
CA LEU A 207 12.42 -11.31 -6.23
C LEU A 207 13.41 -10.91 -5.15
N ALA A 208 14.33 -11.78 -4.77
CA ALA A 208 15.40 -11.45 -3.86
C ALA A 208 16.76 -11.84 -4.42
N TYR A 209 17.75 -11.00 -4.17
CA TYR A 209 19.14 -11.20 -4.53
C TYR A 209 20.02 -11.23 -3.28
N ARG A 210 20.64 -12.36 -3.01
CA ARG A 210 21.59 -12.56 -1.90
C ARG A 210 22.98 -12.10 -2.33
N PHE A 211 23.39 -10.95 -1.83
CA PHE A 211 24.71 -10.36 -2.12
C PHE A 211 25.79 -10.66 -1.05
N ALA A 212 25.36 -11.15 0.11
CA ALA A 212 26.26 -11.63 1.16
C ALA A 212 25.65 -12.84 1.87
N THR A 213 26.42 -13.53 2.73
CA THR A 213 25.98 -14.78 3.38
C THR A 213 24.64 -14.67 4.09
N LYS A 214 24.36 -13.51 4.71
CA LYS A 214 23.12 -13.27 5.48
C LYS A 214 22.27 -12.14 4.93
N TRP A 215 22.77 -11.33 3.99
CA TRP A 215 22.07 -10.16 3.47
C TRP A 215 21.50 -10.40 2.09
N GLN A 216 20.29 -9.94 1.90
CA GLN A 216 19.61 -9.93 0.60
C GLN A 216 18.91 -8.59 0.35
N ALA A 217 18.93 -8.15 -0.91
CA ALA A 217 18.06 -7.11 -1.42
C ALA A 217 16.81 -7.76 -2.01
N TYR A 218 15.66 -7.13 -1.88
CA TYR A 218 14.43 -7.66 -2.43
C TYR A 218 13.58 -6.59 -3.12
N ALA A 219 12.79 -7.03 -4.09
CA ALA A 219 11.71 -6.28 -4.72
C ALA A 219 10.43 -7.10 -4.60
N LEU A 220 9.38 -6.51 -4.04
CA LEU A 220 8.11 -7.18 -3.77
C LEU A 220 6.95 -6.40 -4.36
N GLY A 221 6.32 -6.94 -5.39
CA GLY A 221 5.07 -6.43 -5.96
C GLY A 221 3.87 -7.02 -5.22
N ARG A 222 2.89 -6.17 -4.85
CA ARG A 222 1.67 -6.56 -4.14
C ARG A 222 0.45 -5.98 -4.83
N TYR A 223 -0.55 -6.83 -5.06
CA TYR A 223 -1.85 -6.47 -5.60
C TYR A 223 -2.96 -6.93 -4.66
N ILE A 224 -3.80 -6.00 -4.20
CA ILE A 224 -4.92 -6.30 -3.31
C ILE A 224 -6.20 -6.40 -4.14
N PHE A 225 -6.84 -7.57 -4.14
CA PHE A 225 -8.04 -7.87 -4.93
C PHE A 225 -9.30 -7.23 -4.35
N THR A 226 -9.32 -7.03 -3.03
CA THR A 226 -10.46 -6.40 -2.36
C THR A 226 -10.51 -4.92 -2.71
N ASN A 227 -11.74 -4.40 -2.87
CA ASN A 227 -11.93 -2.98 -3.08
C ASN A 227 -11.45 -2.17 -1.87
N THR A 228 -10.86 -1.00 -2.14
CA THR A 228 -10.44 -0.04 -1.11
C THR A 228 -11.61 0.43 -0.24
N PHE A 229 -12.82 0.50 -0.79
CA PHE A 229 -14.03 0.91 -0.09
C PHE A 229 -14.92 -0.27 0.30
N GLU A 230 -15.70 -0.09 1.36
CA GLU A 230 -16.68 -1.08 1.81
C GLU A 230 -17.77 -1.31 0.74
N PRO A 231 -18.35 -2.52 0.66
CA PRO A 231 -19.34 -2.86 -0.37
C PRO A 231 -20.58 -1.97 -0.39
N LYS A 232 -20.95 -1.38 0.76
CA LYS A 232 -22.10 -0.46 0.90
C LYS A 232 -21.82 0.97 0.42
N PHE A 233 -20.56 1.29 0.08
CA PHE A 233 -20.18 2.61 -0.38
C PHE A 233 -20.46 2.77 -1.88
N GLU A 234 -21.46 3.57 -2.21
CA GLU A 234 -21.96 3.77 -3.58
C GLU A 234 -21.66 5.17 -4.14
N THR A 235 -20.93 6.00 -3.38
CA THR A 235 -20.65 7.38 -3.78
C THR A 235 -19.73 7.46 -4.99
N ILE A 236 -18.80 6.51 -5.11
CA ILE A 236 -17.88 6.38 -6.25
C ILE A 236 -18.23 5.12 -7.02
N ASN A 237 -18.53 5.27 -8.31
CA ASN A 237 -18.94 4.15 -9.18
C ASN A 237 -17.72 3.41 -9.78
N MET A 238 -16.66 3.21 -9.01
CA MET A 238 -15.50 2.44 -9.43
C MET A 238 -14.87 1.67 -8.26
N ARG A 239 -14.20 0.57 -8.60
CA ARG A 239 -13.42 -0.20 -7.63
C ARG A 239 -11.96 0.25 -7.68
N LEU A 240 -11.42 0.62 -6.53
CA LEU A 240 -10.01 0.97 -6.38
C LEU A 240 -9.26 -0.19 -5.74
N HIS A 241 -8.19 -0.60 -6.39
CA HIS A 241 -7.34 -1.69 -5.94
C HIS A 241 -5.95 -1.17 -5.57
N PRO A 242 -5.45 -1.45 -4.36
CA PRO A 242 -4.09 -1.12 -3.97
C PRO A 242 -3.06 -1.95 -4.75
N VAL A 243 -2.12 -1.25 -5.41
CA VAL A 243 -1.00 -1.85 -6.16
C VAL A 243 0.29 -1.17 -5.70
N TYR A 244 1.20 -1.95 -5.12
CA TYR A 244 2.42 -1.42 -4.52
C TYR A 244 3.65 -2.25 -4.86
N LEU A 245 4.77 -1.56 -4.98
CA LEU A 245 6.11 -2.12 -5.08
C LEU A 245 6.90 -1.74 -3.82
N THR A 246 7.52 -2.73 -3.18
CA THR A 246 8.43 -2.51 -2.05
C THR A 246 9.83 -2.94 -2.46
N LEU A 247 10.81 -2.05 -2.27
CA LEU A 247 12.22 -2.34 -2.45
C LEU A 247 12.90 -2.30 -1.07
N GLY A 248 13.70 -3.30 -0.73
CA GLY A 248 14.25 -3.37 0.61
C GLY A 248 15.44 -4.28 0.80
N LEU A 249 15.85 -4.36 2.07
CA LEU A 249 16.91 -5.22 2.56
C LEU A 249 16.36 -6.16 3.62
N ALA A 250 16.87 -7.38 3.63
CA ALA A 250 16.53 -8.39 4.60
C ALA A 250 17.78 -9.12 5.09
N TYR A 251 17.75 -9.57 6.35
CA TYR A 251 18.86 -10.25 7.01
C TYR A 251 18.41 -11.62 7.49
N GLN A 252 19.12 -12.67 7.07
CA GLN A 252 18.78 -14.07 7.37
C GLN A 252 19.49 -14.55 8.64
N ILE A 253 18.72 -15.05 9.59
CA ILE A 253 19.18 -15.65 10.84
C ILE A 253 18.73 -17.10 10.87
N LYS A 254 19.66 -18.05 10.73
CA LYS A 254 19.35 -19.48 10.94
C LYS A 254 19.17 -19.72 12.43
N LEU A 255 18.08 -20.39 12.79
CA LEU A 255 17.72 -20.70 14.18
C LEU A 255 18.29 -22.06 14.57
#